data_a27ade1775e6361c8607b3756fecf06b
#
_entry.id   a27ade1775e6361c8607b3756fecf06b
#
_cell.length_a   1.000
_cell.length_b   1.000
_cell.length_c   1.000
_cell.angle_alpha   90.00
_cell.angle_beta   90.00
_cell.angle_gamma   90.00
#
_symmetry.space_group_name_H-M   'P 1'
#
loop_
_entity.id
_entity.type
_entity.pdbx_description
1 polymer ?
#
loop_
_entity_poly.entity_id
_entity_poly.type
_entity_poly.pdbx_seq_one_letter_code
_entity_poly.pdbx_strand_id
1 'polypeptide(L)'
;MSSFFTNKVVAITGGSEGIGKALIDALIPLGAKIATCGRSFDKLYNLQMQYTNVMLHTVVTDVSKEEDCRKFIQSTLDTFGHIDILINNAGVSMRALFEDADTDVFRKVMDVNFFGSVYCTKYALPSLISRQGVIVGISSVAGYRGLPGRSAYSASKFALQGWLEAIRTELLEKQVHVMWVSPGFTASNIRVAALDANAQSQGASTMDETAMMSAAECADHILRAIEKRKRSAVLTLNDKRTVLVNRLFPSWADKLTHNFFFKGGKLVK
;
A
#
# COMPACT_ATOMS: atom_id res chain seq x y z
N MET A 1 8.66 11.27 -18.33
CA MET A 1 7.66 10.19 -18.15
C MET A 1 6.66 10.30 -19.28
N SER A 2 6.20 9.18 -19.77
CA SER A 2 5.45 9.06 -21.00
C SER A 2 3.99 9.51 -20.86
N SER A 3 3.30 9.63 -21.98
CA SER A 3 1.85 9.82 -22.09
C SER A 3 1.00 8.68 -21.49
N PHE A 4 1.63 7.68 -20.85
CA PHE A 4 0.93 6.48 -20.33
C PHE A 4 -0.20 6.83 -19.35
N PHE A 5 0.01 7.81 -18.47
CA PHE A 5 -0.98 8.21 -17.45
C PHE A 5 -1.96 9.28 -17.93
N THR A 6 -1.71 9.93 -19.06
CA THR A 6 -2.55 11.00 -19.59
C THR A 6 -3.98 10.51 -19.82
N ASN A 7 -4.96 11.21 -19.22
CA ASN A 7 -6.39 10.88 -19.22
C ASN A 7 -6.77 9.53 -18.58
N LYS A 8 -5.83 8.80 -17.97
CA LYS A 8 -6.14 7.59 -17.19
C LYS A 8 -6.85 7.95 -15.89
N VAL A 9 -7.88 7.19 -15.56
CA VAL A 9 -8.55 7.26 -14.26
C VAL A 9 -7.82 6.34 -13.29
N VAL A 10 -7.20 6.93 -12.27
CA VAL A 10 -6.41 6.23 -11.24
C VAL A 10 -7.13 6.34 -9.89
N ALA A 11 -7.62 5.22 -9.38
CA ALA A 11 -8.19 5.13 -8.04
C ALA A 11 -7.10 4.71 -7.04
N ILE A 12 -6.90 5.48 -5.97
CA ILE A 12 -5.85 5.27 -4.97
C ILE A 12 -6.47 5.23 -3.58
N THR A 13 -6.34 4.13 -2.86
CA THR A 13 -6.77 4.08 -1.47
C THR A 13 -5.70 4.69 -0.54
N GLY A 14 -6.13 5.50 0.46
CA GLY A 14 -5.22 6.12 1.41
C GLY A 14 -4.34 7.22 0.81
N GLY A 15 -4.92 8.11 -0.02
CA GLY A 15 -4.18 9.16 -0.72
C GLY A 15 -3.97 10.46 0.04
N SER A 16 -4.47 10.57 1.28
CA SER A 16 -4.40 11.83 2.05
C SER A 16 -3.01 12.13 2.62
N GLU A 17 -2.10 11.15 2.67
CA GLU A 17 -0.73 11.32 3.21
C GLU A 17 0.24 10.24 2.70
N GLY A 18 1.53 10.39 3.02
CA GLY A 18 2.56 9.40 2.74
C GLY A 18 2.71 9.06 1.25
N ILE A 19 2.88 7.76 0.96
CA ILE A 19 3.07 7.26 -0.41
C ILE A 19 1.85 7.58 -1.29
N GLY A 20 0.63 7.45 -0.73
CA GLY A 20 -0.60 7.73 -1.47
C GLY A 20 -0.68 9.18 -1.95
N LYS A 21 -0.35 10.14 -1.06
CA LYS A 21 -0.28 11.56 -1.45
C LYS A 21 0.81 11.82 -2.48
N ALA A 22 1.99 11.24 -2.29
CA ALA A 22 3.09 11.39 -3.24
C ALA A 22 2.77 10.82 -4.63
N LEU A 23 1.98 9.74 -4.71
CA LEU A 23 1.46 9.22 -5.97
C LEU A 23 0.51 10.21 -6.65
N ILE A 24 -0.36 10.87 -5.89
CA ILE A 24 -1.26 11.92 -6.41
C ILE A 24 -0.44 13.09 -6.94
N ASP A 25 0.52 13.58 -6.15
CA ASP A 25 1.40 14.69 -6.51
C ASP A 25 2.17 14.42 -7.82
N ALA A 26 2.60 13.17 -8.03
CA ALA A 26 3.31 12.75 -9.22
C ALA A 26 2.41 12.49 -10.43
N LEU A 27 1.16 12.07 -10.23
CA LEU A 27 0.22 11.73 -11.31
C LEU A 27 -0.48 12.97 -11.91
N ILE A 28 -0.75 13.99 -11.10
CA ILE A 28 -1.41 15.23 -11.55
C ILE A 28 -0.67 15.86 -12.72
N PRO A 29 0.66 16.14 -12.67
CA PRO A 29 1.38 16.74 -13.78
C PRO A 29 1.49 15.81 -15.00
N LEU A 30 1.20 14.51 -14.86
CA LEU A 30 1.13 13.55 -15.97
C LEU A 30 -0.25 13.52 -16.64
N GLY A 31 -1.19 14.36 -16.20
CA GLY A 31 -2.53 14.47 -16.76
C GLY A 31 -3.48 13.33 -16.41
N ALA A 32 -3.27 12.64 -15.29
CA ALA A 32 -4.18 11.61 -14.80
C ALA A 32 -5.42 12.26 -14.16
N LYS A 33 -6.56 11.55 -14.21
CA LYS A 33 -7.76 11.80 -13.42
C LYS A 33 -7.70 10.94 -12.17
N ILE A 34 -7.87 11.53 -11.00
CA ILE A 34 -7.57 10.84 -9.75
C ILE A 34 -8.80 10.75 -8.87
N ALA A 35 -9.13 9.54 -8.40
CA ALA A 35 -10.00 9.32 -7.26
C ALA A 35 -9.18 8.84 -6.08
N THR A 36 -9.45 9.37 -4.90
CA THR A 36 -8.79 8.90 -3.68
C THR A 36 -9.71 8.90 -2.48
N CYS A 37 -9.33 8.12 -1.48
CA CYS A 37 -10.07 8.02 -0.24
C CYS A 37 -9.16 8.00 0.99
N GLY A 38 -9.76 8.29 2.13
CA GLY A 38 -9.13 8.24 3.44
C GLY A 38 -10.16 8.46 4.54
N ARG A 39 -9.79 8.24 5.80
CA ARG A 39 -10.70 8.34 6.95
C ARG A 39 -10.93 9.78 7.44
N SER A 40 -9.96 10.66 7.25
CA SER A 40 -10.00 12.04 7.75
C SER A 40 -10.57 12.97 6.67
N PHE A 41 -11.74 13.54 6.95
CA PHE A 41 -12.33 14.58 6.12
C PHE A 41 -11.38 15.77 5.94
N ASP A 42 -10.78 16.27 7.03
CA ASP A 42 -9.92 17.46 6.99
C ASP A 42 -8.69 17.26 6.09
N LYS A 43 -8.04 16.07 6.17
CA LYS A 43 -6.89 15.76 5.31
C LYS A 43 -7.28 15.68 3.84
N LEU A 44 -8.45 15.12 3.53
CA LEU A 44 -8.96 15.04 2.16
C LEU A 44 -9.39 16.40 1.64
N TYR A 45 -10.04 17.21 2.48
CA TYR A 45 -10.40 18.59 2.16
C TYR A 45 -9.17 19.44 1.85
N ASN A 46 -8.15 19.39 2.70
CA ASN A 46 -6.88 20.10 2.47
C ASN A 46 -6.18 19.63 1.19
N LEU A 47 -6.22 18.33 0.89
CA LEU A 47 -5.70 17.79 -0.36
C LEU A 47 -6.46 18.38 -1.56
N GLN A 48 -7.78 18.45 -1.50
CA GLN A 48 -8.63 19.01 -2.56
C GLN A 48 -8.39 20.50 -2.75
N MET A 49 -8.22 21.26 -1.67
CA MET A 49 -7.89 22.68 -1.72
C MET A 49 -6.51 22.95 -2.33
N GLN A 50 -5.56 22.05 -2.15
CA GLN A 50 -4.22 22.14 -2.77
C GLN A 50 -4.30 22.02 -4.30
N TYR A 51 -5.32 21.36 -4.85
CA TYR A 51 -5.45 21.01 -6.26
C TYR A 51 -6.79 21.45 -6.85
N THR A 52 -7.06 22.77 -6.85
CA THR A 52 -8.36 23.33 -7.25
C THR A 52 -8.68 23.23 -8.75
N ASN A 53 -7.68 23.08 -9.61
CA ASN A 53 -7.86 23.09 -11.07
C ASN A 53 -7.51 21.73 -11.73
N VAL A 54 -7.66 20.64 -11.00
CA VAL A 54 -7.36 19.30 -11.49
C VAL A 54 -8.52 18.34 -11.27
N MET A 55 -8.54 17.24 -11.99
CA MET A 55 -9.55 16.20 -11.89
C MET A 55 -9.23 15.29 -10.68
N LEU A 56 -9.49 15.80 -9.48
CA LEU A 56 -9.31 15.09 -8.21
C LEU A 56 -10.65 14.91 -7.49
N HIS A 57 -11.06 13.65 -7.33
CA HIS A 57 -12.23 13.24 -6.57
C HIS A 57 -11.81 12.60 -5.24
N THR A 58 -12.38 13.06 -4.12
CA THR A 58 -12.05 12.56 -2.78
C THR A 58 -13.29 12.04 -2.08
N VAL A 59 -13.17 10.90 -1.39
CA VAL A 59 -14.27 10.27 -0.64
C VAL A 59 -13.80 9.86 0.75
N VAL A 60 -14.56 10.22 1.79
CA VAL A 60 -14.31 9.72 3.15
C VAL A 60 -14.66 8.24 3.19
N THR A 61 -13.69 7.39 3.52
CA THR A 61 -13.83 5.93 3.43
C THR A 61 -12.97 5.26 4.49
N ASP A 62 -13.54 4.35 5.23
CA ASP A 62 -12.79 3.37 6.01
C ASP A 62 -12.69 2.07 5.21
N VAL A 63 -11.52 1.79 4.66
CA VAL A 63 -11.30 0.60 3.80
C VAL A 63 -11.47 -0.74 4.53
N SER A 64 -11.52 -0.76 5.86
CA SER A 64 -11.85 -1.95 6.63
C SER A 64 -13.33 -2.34 6.52
N LYS A 65 -14.18 -1.44 5.99
CA LYS A 65 -15.60 -1.63 5.81
C LYS A 65 -15.93 -1.84 4.33
N GLU A 66 -16.48 -3.00 4.00
CA GLU A 66 -16.80 -3.36 2.61
C GLU A 66 -17.73 -2.34 1.95
N GLU A 67 -18.76 -1.90 2.66
CA GLU A 67 -19.75 -0.94 2.13
C GLU A 67 -19.11 0.43 1.81
N ASP A 68 -18.14 0.89 2.61
CA ASP A 68 -17.43 2.13 2.34
C ASP A 68 -16.54 1.99 1.09
N CYS A 69 -15.88 0.84 0.92
CA CYS A 69 -15.12 0.53 -0.29
C CYS A 69 -16.03 0.50 -1.52
N ARG A 70 -17.21 -0.11 -1.42
CA ARG A 70 -18.21 -0.13 -2.48
C ARG A 70 -18.62 1.29 -2.89
N LYS A 71 -18.95 2.15 -1.91
CA LYS A 71 -19.31 3.55 -2.15
C LYS A 71 -18.19 4.34 -2.80
N PHE A 72 -16.92 4.17 -2.34
CA PHE A 72 -15.78 4.83 -2.96
C PHE A 72 -15.63 4.48 -4.44
N ILE A 73 -15.67 3.20 -4.75
CA ILE A 73 -15.54 2.74 -6.14
C ILE A 73 -16.72 3.20 -6.98
N GLN A 74 -17.97 3.08 -6.49
CA GLN A 74 -19.14 3.55 -7.21
C GLN A 74 -19.08 5.06 -7.48
N SER A 75 -18.76 5.86 -6.48
CA SER A 75 -18.59 7.31 -6.62
C SER A 75 -17.51 7.70 -7.62
N THR A 76 -16.43 6.89 -7.70
CA THR A 76 -15.38 7.06 -8.73
C THR A 76 -15.92 6.79 -10.13
N LEU A 77 -16.71 5.73 -10.29
CA LEU A 77 -17.34 5.37 -11.57
C LEU A 77 -18.38 6.43 -12.00
N ASP A 78 -19.17 6.94 -11.06
CA ASP A 78 -20.15 8.00 -11.31
C ASP A 78 -19.47 9.31 -11.77
N THR A 79 -18.28 9.60 -11.21
CA THR A 79 -17.54 10.84 -11.52
C THR A 79 -16.79 10.75 -12.85
N PHE A 80 -16.14 9.61 -13.14
CA PHE A 80 -15.21 9.48 -14.27
C PHE A 80 -15.64 8.47 -15.33
N GLY A 81 -16.70 7.70 -15.09
CA GLY A 81 -17.24 6.71 -16.00
C GLY A 81 -16.51 5.36 -16.00
N HIS A 82 -15.27 5.30 -15.56
CA HIS A 82 -14.44 4.08 -15.55
C HIS A 82 -13.26 4.19 -14.60
N ILE A 83 -12.55 3.07 -14.42
CA ILE A 83 -11.27 2.99 -13.69
C ILE A 83 -10.28 2.24 -14.57
N ASP A 84 -9.15 2.86 -14.89
CA ASP A 84 -8.04 2.25 -15.63
C ASP A 84 -7.02 1.58 -14.69
N ILE A 85 -6.76 2.20 -13.52
CA ILE A 85 -5.74 1.74 -12.57
C ILE A 85 -6.32 1.83 -11.16
N LEU A 86 -6.25 0.73 -10.41
CA LEU A 86 -6.53 0.70 -8.99
C LEU A 86 -5.24 0.48 -8.21
N ILE A 87 -4.88 1.41 -7.33
CA ILE A 87 -3.73 1.32 -6.42
C ILE A 87 -4.24 1.10 -5.00
N ASN A 88 -4.17 -0.14 -4.53
CA ASN A 88 -4.45 -0.52 -3.15
C ASN A 88 -3.24 -0.13 -2.28
N ASN A 89 -3.26 1.11 -1.78
CA ASN A 89 -2.18 1.70 -1.01
C ASN A 89 -2.51 1.84 0.48
N ALA A 90 -3.77 1.97 0.86
CA ALA A 90 -4.17 2.09 2.26
C ALA A 90 -3.58 0.96 3.11
N GLY A 91 -3.05 1.32 4.29
CA GLY A 91 -2.44 0.34 5.17
C GLY A 91 -2.08 0.91 6.53
N VAL A 92 -2.04 0.02 7.51
CA VAL A 92 -1.59 0.31 8.87
C VAL A 92 -0.50 -0.70 9.26
N SER A 93 0.42 -0.30 10.13
CA SER A 93 1.45 -1.16 10.68
C SER A 93 1.14 -1.48 12.15
N MET A 94 1.95 -2.36 12.74
CA MET A 94 1.96 -2.57 14.20
C MET A 94 3.40 -2.56 14.71
N ARG A 95 3.55 -2.35 16.02
CA ARG A 95 4.80 -2.54 16.76
C ARG A 95 4.51 -3.05 18.16
N ALA A 96 4.45 -4.36 18.29
CA ALA A 96 4.36 -5.10 19.55
C ALA A 96 4.90 -6.50 19.34
N LEU A 97 5.49 -7.12 20.36
CA LEU A 97 5.81 -8.55 20.32
C LEU A 97 4.51 -9.37 20.27
N PHE A 98 4.58 -10.56 19.71
CA PHE A 98 3.41 -11.42 19.56
C PHE A 98 2.80 -11.80 20.95
N GLU A 99 3.65 -12.02 21.95
CA GLU A 99 3.25 -12.36 23.30
C GLU A 99 2.47 -11.25 24.02
N ASP A 100 2.73 -9.98 23.63
CA ASP A 100 2.10 -8.82 24.25
C ASP A 100 0.87 -8.31 23.46
N ALA A 101 0.76 -8.68 22.17
CA ALA A 101 -0.22 -8.10 21.28
C ALA A 101 -1.61 -8.73 21.43
N ASP A 102 -2.62 -7.89 21.61
CA ASP A 102 -4.02 -8.32 21.53
C ASP A 102 -4.37 -8.88 20.15
N THR A 103 -5.21 -9.90 20.10
CA THR A 103 -5.69 -10.50 18.84
C THR A 103 -6.47 -9.51 17.97
N ASP A 104 -7.05 -8.47 18.55
CA ASP A 104 -7.73 -7.40 17.81
C ASP A 104 -6.78 -6.55 16.94
N VAL A 105 -5.49 -6.46 17.31
CA VAL A 105 -4.47 -5.85 16.45
C VAL A 105 -4.37 -6.61 15.12
N PHE A 106 -4.39 -7.94 15.18
CA PHE A 106 -4.31 -8.80 13.99
C PHE A 106 -5.53 -8.61 13.09
N ARG A 107 -6.74 -8.56 13.66
CA ARG A 107 -7.98 -8.31 12.91
C ARG A 107 -7.94 -6.95 12.23
N LYS A 108 -7.68 -5.87 12.99
CA LYS A 108 -7.60 -4.51 12.46
C LYS A 108 -6.58 -4.37 11.32
N VAL A 109 -5.40 -4.96 11.47
CA VAL A 109 -4.36 -4.92 10.42
C VAL A 109 -4.79 -5.70 9.18
N MET A 110 -5.40 -6.88 9.35
CA MET A 110 -5.90 -7.68 8.22
C MET A 110 -7.05 -6.98 7.51
N ASP A 111 -7.99 -6.41 8.25
CA ASP A 111 -9.17 -5.72 7.68
C ASP A 111 -8.74 -4.54 6.79
N VAL A 112 -7.78 -3.74 7.24
CA VAL A 112 -7.30 -2.60 6.47
C VAL A 112 -6.40 -3.04 5.31
N ASN A 113 -5.35 -3.84 5.58
CA ASN A 113 -4.27 -4.08 4.61
C ASN A 113 -4.63 -5.11 3.55
N PHE A 114 -5.46 -6.09 3.91
CA PHE A 114 -5.84 -7.20 3.05
C PHE A 114 -7.29 -7.08 2.58
N PHE A 115 -8.27 -7.11 3.49
CA PHE A 115 -9.67 -7.08 3.09
C PHE A 115 -10.05 -5.78 2.40
N GLY A 116 -9.53 -4.62 2.83
CA GLY A 116 -9.72 -3.36 2.12
C GLY A 116 -9.26 -3.40 0.66
N SER A 117 -8.14 -4.08 0.39
CA SER A 117 -7.65 -4.31 -0.99
C SER A 117 -8.56 -5.26 -1.77
N VAL A 118 -9.07 -6.30 -1.12
CA VAL A 118 -10.03 -7.27 -1.72
C VAL A 118 -11.33 -6.57 -2.08
N TYR A 119 -11.91 -5.80 -1.17
CA TYR A 119 -13.18 -5.09 -1.37
C TYR A 119 -13.08 -4.08 -2.52
N CYS A 120 -12.10 -3.16 -2.47
CA CYS A 120 -11.92 -2.19 -3.54
C CYS A 120 -11.70 -2.86 -4.90
N THR A 121 -10.91 -3.92 -4.95
CA THR A 121 -10.66 -4.64 -6.20
C THR A 121 -11.91 -5.35 -6.70
N LYS A 122 -12.69 -5.98 -5.81
CA LYS A 122 -13.93 -6.68 -6.18
C LYS A 122 -14.92 -5.76 -6.89
N TYR A 123 -15.13 -4.57 -6.35
CA TYR A 123 -16.07 -3.61 -6.93
C TYR A 123 -15.51 -2.87 -8.16
N ALA A 124 -14.20 -2.66 -8.26
CA ALA A 124 -13.56 -2.06 -9.43
C ALA A 124 -13.38 -3.05 -10.60
N LEU A 125 -13.44 -4.35 -10.35
CA LEU A 125 -13.04 -5.40 -11.30
C LEU A 125 -13.81 -5.35 -12.63
N PRO A 126 -15.14 -5.12 -12.70
CA PRO A 126 -15.85 -5.03 -13.97
C PRO A 126 -15.28 -3.92 -14.87
N SER A 127 -14.99 -2.75 -14.31
CA SER A 127 -14.38 -1.65 -15.05
C SER A 127 -12.96 -1.96 -15.47
N LEU A 128 -12.13 -2.53 -14.57
CA LEU A 128 -10.75 -2.91 -14.88
C LEU A 128 -10.67 -3.98 -15.99
N ILE A 129 -11.64 -4.91 -16.05
CA ILE A 129 -11.74 -5.89 -17.13
C ILE A 129 -12.07 -5.17 -18.45
N SER A 130 -13.10 -4.33 -18.46
CA SER A 130 -13.51 -3.59 -19.67
C SER A 130 -12.38 -2.69 -20.21
N ARG A 131 -11.53 -2.17 -19.32
CA ARG A 131 -10.43 -1.26 -19.66
C ARG A 131 -9.10 -1.97 -19.90
N GLN A 132 -9.02 -3.30 -19.70
CA GLN A 132 -7.75 -4.05 -19.67
C GLN A 132 -6.73 -3.37 -18.73
N GLY A 133 -7.24 -2.99 -17.56
CA GLY A 133 -6.62 -2.08 -16.62
C GLY A 133 -5.51 -2.71 -15.78
N VAL A 134 -5.16 -2.01 -14.70
CA VAL A 134 -4.06 -2.39 -13.81
C VAL A 134 -4.53 -2.45 -12.36
N ILE A 135 -4.21 -3.53 -11.66
CA ILE A 135 -4.37 -3.69 -10.21
C ILE A 135 -2.99 -3.66 -9.57
N VAL A 136 -2.78 -2.74 -8.64
CA VAL A 136 -1.51 -2.57 -7.92
C VAL A 136 -1.76 -2.75 -6.42
N GLY A 137 -1.03 -3.64 -5.77
CA GLY A 137 -0.97 -3.70 -4.31
C GLY A 137 0.31 -3.08 -3.77
N ILE A 138 0.20 -2.16 -2.82
CA ILE A 138 1.38 -1.67 -2.09
C ILE A 138 1.68 -2.63 -0.95
N SER A 139 2.65 -3.51 -1.19
CA SER A 139 3.14 -4.49 -0.25
C SER A 139 4.29 -3.91 0.60
N SER A 140 5.24 -4.74 0.99
CA SER A 140 6.44 -4.41 1.77
C SER A 140 7.45 -5.54 1.64
N VAL A 141 8.70 -5.31 2.04
CA VAL A 141 9.66 -6.40 2.34
C VAL A 141 9.11 -7.35 3.41
N ALA A 142 8.24 -6.85 4.30
CA ALA A 142 7.51 -7.65 5.28
C ALA A 142 6.55 -8.70 4.67
N GLY A 143 6.26 -8.63 3.37
CA GLY A 143 5.53 -9.66 2.62
C GLY A 143 6.43 -10.76 2.02
N TYR A 144 7.74 -10.65 2.20
CA TYR A 144 8.72 -11.69 1.83
C TYR A 144 9.44 -12.27 3.05
N ARG A 145 9.58 -11.45 4.09
CA ARG A 145 10.24 -11.80 5.33
C ARG A 145 9.42 -11.30 6.51
N GLY A 146 9.00 -12.21 7.41
CA GLY A 146 8.36 -11.84 8.67
C GLY A 146 9.29 -11.02 9.55
N LEU A 147 8.81 -9.89 10.07
CA LEU A 147 9.60 -8.96 10.88
C LEU A 147 9.17 -9.02 12.35
N PRO A 148 10.11 -9.16 13.30
CA PRO A 148 9.81 -9.09 14.73
C PRO A 148 9.07 -7.81 15.10
N GLY A 149 8.13 -7.91 16.02
CA GLY A 149 7.29 -6.78 16.43
C GLY A 149 6.27 -6.32 15.38
N ARG A 150 6.18 -7.02 14.23
CA ARG A 150 5.28 -6.69 13.11
C ARG A 150 4.59 -7.92 12.54
N SER A 151 4.23 -8.86 13.40
CA SER A 151 3.70 -10.16 12.98
C SER A 151 2.40 -10.05 12.19
N ALA A 152 1.40 -9.27 12.67
CA ALA A 152 0.15 -9.06 11.92
C ALA A 152 0.38 -8.28 10.63
N TYR A 153 1.26 -7.27 10.66
CA TYR A 153 1.61 -6.52 9.44
C TYR A 153 2.26 -7.42 8.40
N SER A 154 3.23 -8.24 8.80
CA SER A 154 3.86 -9.21 7.91
C SER A 154 2.83 -10.20 7.34
N ALA A 155 2.00 -10.79 8.19
CA ALA A 155 0.93 -11.69 7.76
C ALA A 155 0.03 -11.04 6.71
N SER A 156 -0.40 -9.78 6.92
CA SER A 156 -1.25 -9.07 5.96
C SER A 156 -0.57 -8.81 4.61
N LYS A 157 0.75 -8.55 4.61
CA LYS A 157 1.51 -8.31 3.37
C LYS A 157 1.84 -9.60 2.61
N PHE A 158 2.02 -10.73 3.31
CA PHE A 158 2.07 -12.05 2.69
C PHE A 158 0.72 -12.44 2.08
N ALA A 159 -0.39 -12.25 2.83
CA ALA A 159 -1.73 -12.50 2.32
C ALA A 159 -2.03 -11.69 1.06
N LEU A 160 -1.68 -10.39 1.05
CA LEU A 160 -1.85 -9.51 -0.10
C LEU A 160 -1.10 -10.04 -1.33
N GLN A 161 0.16 -10.48 -1.18
CA GLN A 161 0.96 -10.98 -2.30
C GLN A 161 0.41 -12.30 -2.84
N GLY A 162 0.08 -13.26 -1.96
CA GLY A 162 -0.47 -14.55 -2.37
C GLY A 162 -1.81 -14.40 -3.10
N TRP A 163 -2.69 -13.52 -2.59
CA TRP A 163 -3.95 -13.21 -3.25
C TRP A 163 -3.75 -12.55 -4.63
N LEU A 164 -2.87 -11.53 -4.72
CA LEU A 164 -2.58 -10.87 -6.00
C LEU A 164 -1.94 -11.83 -7.00
N GLU A 165 -1.15 -12.79 -6.55
CA GLU A 165 -0.58 -13.82 -7.41
C GLU A 165 -1.67 -14.74 -7.99
N ALA A 166 -2.64 -15.15 -7.18
CA ALA A 166 -3.77 -15.97 -7.62
C ALA A 166 -4.64 -15.22 -8.64
N ILE A 167 -5.12 -14.02 -8.32
CA ILE A 167 -6.00 -13.27 -9.23
C ILE A 167 -5.30 -12.80 -10.50
N ARG A 168 -3.97 -12.68 -10.49
CA ARG A 168 -3.20 -12.42 -11.72
C ARG A 168 -3.41 -13.53 -12.74
N THR A 169 -3.40 -14.78 -12.28
CA THR A 169 -3.60 -15.96 -13.15
C THR A 169 -5.05 -16.06 -13.62
N GLU A 170 -6.02 -15.78 -12.72
CA GLU A 170 -7.45 -15.79 -13.05
C GLU A 170 -7.82 -14.71 -14.10
N LEU A 171 -7.08 -13.60 -14.13
CA LEU A 171 -7.35 -12.45 -14.98
C LEU A 171 -6.48 -12.39 -16.26
N LEU A 172 -5.65 -13.41 -16.53
CA LEU A 172 -4.77 -13.46 -17.71
C LEU A 172 -5.54 -13.28 -19.02
N GLU A 173 -6.57 -14.07 -19.25
CA GLU A 173 -7.38 -14.01 -20.49
C GLU A 173 -8.17 -12.69 -20.61
N LYS A 174 -8.45 -12.05 -19.48
CA LYS A 174 -9.11 -10.74 -19.41
C LYS A 174 -8.14 -9.57 -19.61
N GLN A 175 -6.85 -9.86 -19.77
CA GLN A 175 -5.77 -8.90 -20.01
C GLN A 175 -5.64 -7.81 -18.91
N VAL A 176 -6.13 -8.07 -17.71
CA VAL A 176 -5.92 -7.19 -16.54
C VAL A 176 -4.53 -7.44 -15.99
N HIS A 177 -3.75 -6.37 -15.90
CA HIS A 177 -2.41 -6.47 -15.32
C HIS A 177 -2.46 -6.38 -13.79
N VAL A 178 -1.99 -7.42 -13.09
CA VAL A 178 -1.95 -7.47 -11.63
C VAL A 178 -0.51 -7.48 -11.15
N MET A 179 -0.17 -6.54 -10.27
CA MET A 179 1.19 -6.43 -9.73
C MET A 179 1.19 -5.99 -8.27
N TRP A 180 2.33 -6.18 -7.61
CA TRP A 180 2.59 -5.52 -6.33
C TRP A 180 3.94 -4.81 -6.33
N VAL A 181 4.03 -3.78 -5.51
CA VAL A 181 5.28 -3.08 -5.24
C VAL A 181 5.59 -3.22 -3.76
N SER A 182 6.84 -3.51 -3.44
CA SER A 182 7.34 -3.63 -2.08
C SER A 182 8.34 -2.51 -1.81
N PRO A 183 7.86 -1.37 -1.28
CA PRO A 183 8.73 -0.33 -0.78
C PRO A 183 9.56 -0.85 0.39
N GLY A 184 10.79 -0.37 0.49
CA GLY A 184 11.58 -0.50 1.69
C GLY A 184 11.14 0.48 2.79
N PHE A 185 12.05 0.76 3.71
CA PHE A 185 11.80 1.81 4.69
C PHE A 185 11.67 3.15 3.97
N THR A 186 10.43 3.67 3.95
CA THR A 186 10.06 4.92 3.29
C THR A 186 9.57 5.90 4.36
N ALA A 187 10.01 7.15 4.31
CA ALA A 187 9.56 8.20 5.21
C ALA A 187 8.05 8.42 5.03
N SER A 188 7.26 8.11 6.07
CA SER A 188 5.80 8.23 6.07
C SER A 188 5.22 8.08 7.46
N ASN A 189 4.00 8.56 7.68
CA ASN A 189 3.30 8.48 8.97
C ASN A 189 2.92 7.05 9.41
N ILE A 190 3.14 6.03 8.60
CA ILE A 190 2.76 4.64 8.89
C ILE A 190 3.37 4.10 10.20
N ARG A 191 4.56 4.61 10.59
CA ARG A 191 5.21 4.21 11.84
C ARG A 191 4.64 4.95 13.05
N VAL A 192 4.35 6.22 12.91
CA VAL A 192 3.70 7.03 13.95
C VAL A 192 2.28 6.52 14.20
N ALA A 193 1.58 6.15 13.14
CA ALA A 193 0.23 5.58 13.20
C ALA A 193 0.20 4.06 13.44
N ALA A 194 1.37 3.41 13.65
CA ALA A 194 1.43 1.98 13.92
C ALA A 194 0.66 1.63 15.21
N LEU A 195 -0.03 0.51 15.20
CA LEU A 195 -0.76 0.02 16.36
C LEU A 195 0.21 -0.57 17.39
N ASP A 196 0.00 -0.25 18.64
CA ASP A 196 0.67 -0.89 19.78
C ASP A 196 0.01 -2.23 20.15
N ALA A 197 0.40 -2.80 21.29
CA ALA A 197 -0.15 -4.07 21.81
C ALA A 197 -1.67 -4.03 22.03
N ASN A 198 -2.24 -2.87 22.34
CA ASN A 198 -3.65 -2.66 22.67
C ASN A 198 -4.44 -2.06 21.48
N ALA A 199 -3.92 -2.14 20.27
CA ALA A 199 -4.53 -1.58 19.07
C ALA A 199 -4.75 -0.06 19.09
N GLN A 200 -3.93 0.68 19.86
CA GLN A 200 -3.87 2.14 19.88
C GLN A 200 -2.70 2.64 19.01
N SER A 201 -2.78 3.88 18.52
CA SER A 201 -1.67 4.48 17.76
C SER A 201 -0.48 4.75 18.68
N GLN A 202 0.74 4.38 18.24
CA GLN A 202 1.97 4.62 19.01
C GLN A 202 2.34 6.10 19.18
N GLY A 203 1.93 6.95 18.25
CA GLY A 203 2.20 8.39 18.30
C GLY A 203 3.65 8.81 18.00
N ALA A 204 4.61 7.87 17.89
CA ALA A 204 6.02 8.19 17.64
C ALA A 204 6.69 7.14 16.73
N SER A 205 7.69 7.59 15.96
CA SER A 205 8.59 6.69 15.22
C SER A 205 9.84 6.40 16.06
N THR A 206 10.26 5.13 16.11
CA THR A 206 11.52 4.71 16.77
C THR A 206 12.70 4.64 15.80
N MET A 207 12.50 5.02 14.55
CA MET A 207 13.53 4.96 13.50
C MET A 207 13.85 6.36 12.99
N ASP A 208 15.12 6.58 12.68
CA ASP A 208 15.56 7.78 11.97
C ASP A 208 15.02 7.75 10.52
N GLU A 209 14.14 8.68 10.19
CA GLU A 209 13.52 8.76 8.87
C GLU A 209 14.37 9.52 7.85
N THR A 210 15.43 10.21 8.27
CA THR A 210 16.28 11.02 7.36
C THR A 210 17.09 10.17 6.38
N ALA A 211 17.41 8.93 6.78
CA ALA A 211 18.14 7.97 5.93
C ALA A 211 17.22 7.07 5.09
N MET A 212 15.89 7.30 5.12
CA MET A 212 14.94 6.49 4.39
C MET A 212 14.65 7.08 3.00
N MET A 213 14.15 6.23 2.08
CA MET A 213 13.61 6.68 0.80
C MET A 213 12.48 7.69 1.06
N SER A 214 12.46 8.80 0.33
CA SER A 214 11.35 9.74 0.40
C SER A 214 10.07 9.17 -0.21
N ALA A 215 8.90 9.66 0.22
CA ALA A 215 7.62 9.26 -0.38
C ALA A 215 7.54 9.61 -1.87
N ALA A 216 8.13 10.74 -2.28
CA ALA A 216 8.19 11.17 -3.67
C ALA A 216 9.03 10.22 -4.55
N GLU A 217 10.22 9.85 -4.08
CA GLU A 217 11.07 8.88 -4.77
C GLU A 217 10.40 7.49 -4.86
N CYS A 218 9.71 7.07 -3.79
CA CYS A 218 8.93 5.84 -3.77
C CYS A 218 7.81 5.88 -4.82
N ALA A 219 7.06 6.99 -4.90
CA ALA A 219 6.00 7.18 -5.89
C ALA A 219 6.53 7.09 -7.33
N ASP A 220 7.65 7.74 -7.63
CA ASP A 220 8.32 7.66 -8.94
C ASP A 220 8.67 6.22 -9.32
N HIS A 221 9.22 5.45 -8.40
CA HIS A 221 9.53 4.05 -8.63
C HIS A 221 8.28 3.20 -8.88
N ILE A 222 7.20 3.46 -8.13
CA ILE A 222 5.91 2.78 -8.30
C ILE A 222 5.35 3.08 -9.69
N LEU A 223 5.27 4.35 -10.10
CA LEU A 223 4.73 4.74 -11.39
C LEU A 223 5.52 4.16 -12.56
N ARG A 224 6.86 4.16 -12.48
CA ARG A 224 7.72 3.50 -13.49
C ARG A 224 7.50 1.98 -13.54
N ALA A 225 7.20 1.34 -12.41
CA ALA A 225 6.91 -0.10 -12.38
C ALA A 225 5.56 -0.40 -13.02
N ILE A 226 4.54 0.45 -12.81
CA ILE A 226 3.22 0.36 -13.43
C ILE A 226 3.33 0.54 -14.95
N GLU A 227 3.98 1.62 -15.41
CA GLU A 227 4.19 1.91 -16.82
C GLU A 227 4.89 0.76 -17.56
N LYS A 228 5.91 0.16 -16.93
CA LYS A 228 6.65 -0.99 -17.47
C LYS A 228 5.92 -2.32 -17.28
N ARG A 229 4.69 -2.32 -16.76
CA ARG A 229 3.89 -3.53 -16.47
C ARG A 229 4.70 -4.62 -15.77
N LYS A 230 5.48 -4.27 -14.76
CA LYS A 230 6.28 -5.23 -14.01
C LYS A 230 5.37 -6.19 -13.23
N ARG A 231 5.74 -7.47 -13.15
CA ARG A 231 5.03 -8.47 -12.34
C ARG A 231 5.06 -8.13 -10.84
N SER A 232 6.22 -7.70 -10.36
CA SER A 232 6.45 -7.19 -9.00
C SER A 232 7.68 -6.31 -8.97
N ALA A 233 7.79 -5.43 -7.96
CA ALA A 233 8.96 -4.59 -7.79
C ALA A 233 9.34 -4.49 -6.30
N VAL A 234 10.58 -4.86 -5.97
CA VAL A 234 11.24 -4.55 -4.70
C VAL A 234 12.14 -3.35 -4.95
N LEU A 235 11.91 -2.23 -4.25
CA LEU A 235 12.46 -0.95 -4.68
C LEU A 235 13.93 -0.75 -4.31
N THR A 236 14.35 -1.12 -3.10
CA THR A 236 15.73 -0.87 -2.66
C THR A 236 16.66 -2.07 -2.88
N LEU A 237 17.96 -1.80 -3.01
CA LEU A 237 18.96 -2.86 -3.12
C LEU A 237 19.07 -3.70 -1.84
N ASN A 238 18.93 -3.07 -0.68
CA ASN A 238 18.96 -3.76 0.61
C ASN A 238 17.78 -4.72 0.75
N ASP A 239 16.59 -4.32 0.32
CA ASP A 239 15.42 -5.18 0.35
C ASP A 239 15.53 -6.34 -0.63
N LYS A 240 16.08 -6.11 -1.83
CA LYS A 240 16.37 -7.21 -2.79
C LYS A 240 17.33 -8.23 -2.20
N ARG A 241 18.39 -7.77 -1.49
CA ARG A 241 19.31 -8.65 -0.77
C ARG A 241 18.60 -9.41 0.35
N THR A 242 17.76 -8.74 1.13
CA THR A 242 16.97 -9.37 2.20
C THR A 242 16.06 -10.47 1.65
N VAL A 243 15.34 -10.21 0.55
CA VAL A 243 14.49 -11.20 -0.12
C VAL A 243 15.33 -12.39 -0.61
N LEU A 244 16.47 -12.13 -1.25
CA LEU A 244 17.35 -13.18 -1.77
C LEU A 244 17.94 -14.03 -0.64
N VAL A 245 18.48 -13.41 0.41
CA VAL A 245 19.05 -14.10 1.56
C VAL A 245 17.98 -14.92 2.28
N ASN A 246 16.77 -14.37 2.47
CA ASN A 246 15.68 -15.10 3.08
C ASN A 246 15.27 -16.35 2.26
N ARG A 247 15.34 -16.26 0.93
CA ARG A 247 14.97 -17.37 0.04
C ARG A 247 16.04 -18.49 0.04
N LEU A 248 17.31 -18.12 0.03
CA LEU A 248 18.41 -19.08 -0.13
C LEU A 248 18.97 -19.58 1.21
N PHE A 249 18.95 -18.74 2.24
CA PHE A 249 19.59 -19.00 3.54
C PHE A 249 18.65 -18.58 4.69
N PRO A 250 17.45 -19.21 4.86
CA PRO A 250 16.45 -18.76 5.81
C PRO A 250 16.94 -18.72 7.26
N SER A 251 17.68 -19.72 7.72
CA SER A 251 18.21 -19.74 9.09
C SER A 251 19.24 -18.63 9.37
N TRP A 252 19.99 -18.21 8.35
CA TRP A 252 20.89 -17.07 8.48
C TRP A 252 20.12 -15.75 8.47
N ALA A 253 19.10 -15.66 7.64
CA ALA A 253 18.18 -14.53 7.64
C ALA A 253 17.50 -14.34 9.00
N ASP A 254 17.16 -15.43 9.73
CA ASP A 254 16.60 -15.34 11.09
C ASP A 254 17.55 -14.63 12.05
N LYS A 255 18.84 -15.04 12.08
CA LYS A 255 19.85 -14.43 12.93
C LYS A 255 20.10 -12.96 12.60
N LEU A 256 20.20 -12.61 11.31
CA LEU A 256 20.39 -11.23 10.87
C LEU A 256 19.19 -10.36 11.25
N THR A 257 17.98 -10.86 11.06
CA THR A 257 16.75 -10.15 11.42
C THR A 257 16.66 -9.96 12.93
N HIS A 258 16.94 -11.00 13.71
CA HIS A 258 16.98 -10.89 15.17
C HIS A 258 17.96 -9.81 15.61
N ASN A 259 19.22 -9.85 15.15
CA ASN A 259 20.24 -8.88 15.53
C ASN A 259 19.90 -7.43 15.10
N PHE A 260 19.13 -7.27 14.04
CA PHE A 260 18.67 -5.96 13.58
C PHE A 260 17.55 -5.39 14.44
N PHE A 261 16.63 -6.22 14.90
CA PHE A 261 15.44 -5.78 15.64
C PHE A 261 15.62 -5.79 17.15
N PHE A 262 16.53 -6.60 17.70
CA PHE A 262 16.74 -6.74 19.13
C PHE A 262 18.12 -6.23 19.58
N LYS A 263 18.16 -5.59 20.75
CA LYS A 263 19.37 -5.29 21.51
C LYS A 263 19.15 -5.67 22.97
N GLY A 264 20.04 -6.49 23.55
CA GLY A 264 19.91 -6.95 24.93
C GLY A 264 18.56 -7.60 25.23
N GLY A 265 18.03 -8.40 24.31
CA GLY A 265 16.74 -9.07 24.45
C GLY A 265 15.50 -8.17 24.27
N LYS A 266 15.67 -6.86 24.05
CA LYS A 266 14.55 -5.91 23.89
C LYS A 266 14.38 -5.52 22.43
N LEU A 267 13.13 -5.41 21.99
CA LEU A 267 12.75 -4.90 20.67
C LEU A 267 13.09 -3.40 20.58
N VAL A 268 13.99 -3.02 19.66
CA VAL A 268 14.48 -1.65 19.50
C VAL A 268 13.99 -0.95 18.22
N LYS A 269 13.51 -1.73 17.23
CA LYS A 269 13.04 -1.19 15.94
C LYS A 269 11.64 -1.62 15.58
#